data_88dec0f4bacd0a8ac68f4702fbbe2d4c
#
_entry.id   88dec0f4bacd0a8ac68f4702fbbe2d4c
#
_cell.length_a   1.000
_cell.length_b   1.000
_cell.length_c   1.000
_cell.angle_alpha   90.00
_cell.angle_beta   90.00
_cell.angle_gamma   90.00
#
_symmetry.space_group_name_H-M   'P 1'
#
loop_
_entity.id
_entity.type
_entity.pdbx_description
1 polymer ?
#
loop_
_entity_poly.entity_id
_entity_poly.type
_entity_poly.pdbx_seq_one_letter_code
_entity_poly.pdbx_strand_id
1 'polypeptide(L)'
;HRSFEEMFNMARRTRPDAVLMGWGDDQLWSAARAERPIDELTNQLPCDFLILNEHELDTSRILIPTSGGPDSDLSAEVAKVLADTVGAEVTLLHVVDGPENRGEGELFLANWAEEHGLEDAELVVDDGGDVEDGICRASADKTLVIIGATEKGLLSRLVSNSLHLDVIHDVDAAVLLTERPSSRSLRERLFGSGRRATD
;
A
#
# COMPACT_ATOMS: atom_id res chain seq x y z
N HIS A 1 -0.91 -15.38 -20.81
CA HIS A 1 -1.78 -16.02 -19.80
C HIS A 1 -1.03 -16.88 -18.76
N ARG A 2 0.29 -17.09 -18.89
CA ARG A 2 1.09 -17.88 -17.92
C ARG A 2 1.98 -17.00 -16.99
N SER A 3 2.09 -15.70 -17.25
CA SER A 3 3.09 -14.86 -16.61
C SER A 3 2.87 -14.69 -15.09
N PHE A 4 1.65 -14.57 -14.65
CA PHE A 4 1.34 -14.47 -13.21
C PHE A 4 1.59 -15.78 -12.47
N GLU A 5 1.11 -16.91 -12.99
CA GLU A 5 1.38 -18.21 -12.39
C GLU A 5 2.89 -18.53 -12.34
N GLU A 6 3.64 -18.16 -13.37
CA GLU A 6 5.09 -18.34 -13.41
C GLU A 6 5.80 -17.45 -12.37
N MET A 7 5.36 -16.19 -12.21
CA MET A 7 5.87 -15.29 -11.18
C MET A 7 5.59 -15.82 -9.77
N PHE A 8 4.37 -16.27 -9.48
CA PHE A 8 4.03 -16.88 -8.19
C PHE A 8 4.82 -18.18 -7.93
N ASN A 9 4.97 -19.02 -8.94
CA ASN A 9 5.78 -20.24 -8.83
C ASN A 9 7.26 -19.91 -8.60
N MET A 10 7.76 -18.84 -9.22
CA MET A 10 9.12 -18.37 -8.99
C MET A 10 9.26 -17.84 -7.55
N ALA A 11 8.37 -16.97 -7.09
CA ALA A 11 8.38 -16.43 -5.72
C ALA A 11 8.36 -17.54 -4.67
N ARG A 12 7.53 -18.59 -4.87
CA ARG A 12 7.50 -19.76 -3.98
C ARG A 12 8.83 -20.54 -3.95
N ARG A 13 9.53 -20.60 -5.07
CA ARG A 13 10.81 -21.33 -5.16
C ARG A 13 11.97 -20.52 -4.63
N THR A 14 12.04 -19.23 -4.95
CA THR A 14 13.17 -18.36 -4.62
C THR A 14 13.02 -17.74 -3.24
N ARG A 15 11.80 -17.63 -2.72
CA ARG A 15 11.47 -16.97 -1.44
C ARG A 15 12.11 -15.59 -1.33
N PRO A 16 11.83 -14.66 -2.25
CA PRO A 16 12.32 -13.30 -2.15
C PRO A 16 11.66 -12.61 -0.94
N ASP A 17 12.25 -11.53 -0.46
CA ASP A 17 11.65 -10.69 0.57
C ASP A 17 10.45 -9.91 0.02
N ALA A 18 10.55 -9.46 -1.23
CA ALA A 18 9.47 -8.74 -1.91
C ALA A 18 9.41 -9.05 -3.42
N VAL A 19 8.24 -8.86 -4.01
CA VAL A 19 8.02 -8.84 -5.46
C VAL A 19 7.55 -7.44 -5.85
N LEU A 20 8.27 -6.79 -6.78
CA LEU A 20 7.88 -5.51 -7.36
C LEU A 20 7.38 -5.74 -8.79
N MET A 21 6.20 -5.19 -9.10
CA MET A 21 5.62 -5.19 -10.43
C MET A 21 5.37 -3.77 -10.91
N GLY A 22 5.57 -3.52 -12.20
CA GLY A 22 5.07 -2.33 -12.87
C GLY A 22 3.57 -2.43 -13.13
N TRP A 23 2.85 -1.31 -12.98
CA TRP A 23 1.49 -1.16 -13.43
C TRP A 23 1.53 -0.48 -14.82
N GLY A 24 1.53 -1.28 -15.85
CA GLY A 24 1.39 -0.82 -17.22
C GLY A 24 0.07 -1.26 -17.82
N ASP A 25 -0.31 -0.61 -18.90
CA ASP A 25 -1.54 -0.71 -19.70
C ASP A 25 -2.61 -1.74 -19.29
N ASP A 26 -3.87 -1.35 -19.41
CA ASP A 26 -5.12 -2.09 -19.13
C ASP A 26 -5.14 -3.60 -19.52
N GLN A 27 -4.23 -4.04 -20.38
CA GLN A 27 -4.21 -5.41 -20.89
C GLN A 27 -3.68 -6.45 -19.89
N LEU A 28 -2.70 -6.10 -19.05
CA LEU A 28 -2.16 -7.04 -18.05
C LEU A 28 -3.19 -7.33 -16.95
N TRP A 29 -3.90 -6.29 -16.51
CA TRP A 29 -4.92 -6.40 -15.47
C TRP A 29 -6.24 -6.98 -15.98
N SER A 30 -6.61 -6.73 -17.22
CA SER A 30 -7.79 -7.36 -17.83
C SER A 30 -7.61 -8.88 -17.98
N ALA A 31 -6.39 -9.34 -18.24
CA ALA A 31 -6.07 -10.76 -18.28
C ALA A 31 -6.07 -11.40 -16.88
N ALA A 32 -5.57 -10.71 -15.87
CA ALA A 32 -5.60 -11.17 -14.47
C ALA A 32 -7.03 -11.25 -13.91
N ARG A 33 -7.90 -10.29 -14.26
CA ARG A 33 -9.33 -10.29 -13.89
C ARG A 33 -10.09 -11.50 -14.42
N ALA A 34 -9.67 -12.05 -15.57
CA ALA A 34 -10.36 -13.16 -16.22
C ALA A 34 -10.07 -14.53 -15.57
N GLU A 35 -8.99 -14.66 -14.81
CA GLU A 35 -8.54 -15.95 -14.30
C GLU A 35 -8.76 -16.15 -12.80
N ARG A 36 -8.49 -15.14 -11.97
CA ARG A 36 -8.74 -15.17 -10.51
C ARG A 36 -8.81 -13.76 -9.93
N PRO A 37 -9.56 -13.54 -8.84
CA PRO A 37 -9.46 -12.30 -8.08
C PRO A 37 -8.02 -12.05 -7.61
N ILE A 38 -7.53 -10.82 -7.74
CA ILE A 38 -6.16 -10.45 -7.31
C ILE A 38 -5.94 -10.75 -5.83
N ASP A 39 -6.97 -10.61 -5.01
CA ASP A 39 -6.93 -10.99 -3.59
C ASP A 39 -6.53 -12.46 -3.38
N GLU A 40 -6.98 -13.37 -4.24
CA GLU A 40 -6.53 -14.77 -4.18
C GLU A 40 -5.06 -14.93 -4.59
N LEU A 41 -4.58 -14.07 -5.48
CA LEU A 41 -3.21 -14.13 -5.98
C LEU A 41 -2.25 -13.54 -4.94
N THR A 42 -2.52 -12.35 -4.42
CA THR A 42 -1.67 -11.69 -3.42
C THR A 42 -1.65 -12.43 -2.09
N ASN A 43 -2.80 -12.93 -1.63
CA ASN A 43 -2.89 -13.79 -0.44
C ASN A 43 -2.13 -15.14 -0.56
N GLN A 44 -1.68 -15.52 -1.74
CA GLN A 44 -0.86 -16.71 -1.98
C GLN A 44 0.63 -16.43 -2.09
N LEU A 45 1.04 -15.15 -2.13
CA LEU A 45 2.46 -14.80 -2.15
C LEU A 45 3.09 -15.05 -0.77
N PRO A 46 4.29 -15.62 -0.74
CA PRO A 46 5.01 -15.86 0.50
C PRO A 46 5.85 -14.65 0.98
N CYS A 47 5.72 -13.50 0.33
CA CYS A 47 6.55 -12.31 0.49
C CYS A 47 5.73 -11.04 0.27
N ASP A 48 6.31 -9.90 0.60
CA ASP A 48 5.73 -8.59 0.39
C ASP A 48 5.49 -8.32 -1.11
N PHE A 49 4.47 -7.55 -1.44
CA PHE A 49 4.09 -7.25 -2.80
C PHE A 49 3.99 -5.74 -3.02
N LEU A 50 4.63 -5.29 -4.09
CA LEU A 50 4.73 -3.89 -4.44
C LEU A 50 4.29 -3.69 -5.89
N ILE A 51 3.47 -2.68 -6.14
CA ILE A 51 3.02 -2.33 -7.49
C ILE A 51 3.34 -0.87 -7.76
N LEU A 52 4.16 -0.62 -8.77
CA LEU A 52 4.53 0.72 -9.20
C LEU A 52 3.75 1.09 -10.46
N ASN A 53 3.11 2.24 -10.43
CA ASN A 53 2.47 2.83 -11.59
C ASN A 53 3.55 3.39 -12.57
N GLU A 54 3.26 3.40 -13.88
CA GLU A 54 4.19 3.84 -14.95
C GLU A 54 4.26 5.36 -15.06
N HIS A 55 4.81 6.04 -14.05
CA HIS A 55 5.31 7.40 -14.20
C HIS A 55 6.84 7.40 -14.09
N GLU A 56 7.49 8.46 -14.56
CA GLU A 56 8.91 8.66 -14.30
C GLU A 56 9.16 8.56 -12.78
N LEU A 57 9.94 7.56 -12.36
CA LEU A 57 10.18 7.32 -10.94
C LEU A 57 11.19 8.32 -10.41
N ASP A 58 10.72 9.30 -9.66
CA ASP A 58 11.50 10.21 -8.84
C ASP A 58 11.17 9.95 -7.37
N THR A 59 12.17 9.56 -6.59
CA THR A 59 12.03 9.22 -5.18
C THR A 59 12.44 10.34 -4.24
N SER A 60 12.63 11.57 -4.74
CA SER A 60 13.17 12.67 -3.94
C SER A 60 12.22 13.20 -2.87
N ARG A 61 10.90 13.19 -3.13
CA ARG A 61 9.87 13.70 -2.22
C ARG A 61 8.71 12.71 -2.12
N ILE A 62 8.66 12.03 -0.98
CA ILE A 62 7.73 10.92 -0.73
C ILE A 62 6.57 11.39 0.14
N LEU A 63 5.35 11.00 -0.23
CA LEU A 63 4.16 11.09 0.61
C LEU A 63 3.72 9.70 1.05
N ILE A 64 3.44 9.52 2.34
CA ILE A 64 2.84 8.32 2.90
C ILE A 64 1.54 8.69 3.61
N PRO A 65 0.37 8.47 3.00
CA PRO A 65 -0.88 8.49 3.73
C PRO A 65 -0.98 7.25 4.61
N THR A 66 -1.28 7.43 5.89
CA THR A 66 -1.35 6.32 6.85
C THR A 66 -2.51 6.44 7.84
N SER A 67 -3.11 5.32 8.14
CA SER A 67 -3.99 5.11 9.29
C SER A 67 -3.50 3.96 10.18
N GLY A 68 -2.22 3.56 10.00
CA GLY A 68 -1.62 2.41 10.64
C GLY A 68 -1.91 1.08 9.92
N GLY A 69 -1.35 0.01 10.49
CA GLY A 69 -1.53 -1.35 10.00
C GLY A 69 -0.41 -1.86 9.09
N PRO A 70 -0.39 -3.19 8.85
CA PRO A 70 0.77 -3.88 8.27
C PRO A 70 1.22 -3.38 6.91
N ASP A 71 0.28 -2.92 6.08
CA ASP A 71 0.58 -2.42 4.74
C ASP A 71 1.14 -1.00 4.79
N SER A 72 0.65 -0.17 5.72
CA SER A 72 1.24 1.15 6.02
C SER A 72 2.64 1.01 6.64
N ASP A 73 2.85 0.00 7.49
CA ASP A 73 4.17 -0.30 8.05
C ASP A 73 5.17 -0.68 6.95
N LEU A 74 4.73 -1.45 5.94
CA LEU A 74 5.57 -1.74 4.77
C LEU A 74 5.87 -0.48 3.95
N SER A 75 4.90 0.44 3.81
CA SER A 75 5.13 1.74 3.16
C SER A 75 6.22 2.53 3.89
N ALA A 76 6.19 2.54 5.23
CA ALA A 76 7.21 3.20 6.05
C ALA A 76 8.59 2.57 5.89
N GLU A 77 8.68 1.23 5.88
CA GLU A 77 9.95 0.52 5.66
C GLU A 77 10.58 0.88 4.30
N VAL A 78 9.77 0.91 3.24
CA VAL A 78 10.23 1.33 1.90
C VAL A 78 10.73 2.76 1.91
N ALA A 79 9.95 3.70 2.47
CA ALA A 79 10.32 5.11 2.53
C ALA A 79 11.58 5.33 3.39
N LYS A 80 11.72 4.63 4.52
CA LYS A 80 12.91 4.67 5.37
C LYS A 80 14.17 4.26 4.60
N VAL A 81 14.09 3.17 3.83
CA VAL A 81 15.21 2.72 2.98
C VAL A 81 15.56 3.78 1.94
N LEU A 82 14.58 4.43 1.31
CA LEU A 82 14.82 5.50 0.33
C LEU A 82 15.40 6.74 1.01
N ALA A 83 14.88 7.15 2.17
CA ALA A 83 15.44 8.26 2.95
C ALA A 83 16.91 8.02 3.31
N ASP A 84 17.23 6.82 3.81
CA ASP A 84 18.60 6.47 4.23
C ASP A 84 19.57 6.29 3.05
N THR A 85 19.10 5.84 1.90
CA THR A 85 19.97 5.45 0.77
C THR A 85 20.17 6.60 -0.22
N VAL A 86 19.11 7.34 -0.54
CA VAL A 86 19.15 8.40 -1.57
C VAL A 86 18.82 9.78 -1.01
N GLY A 87 18.53 9.92 0.27
CA GLY A 87 18.23 11.19 0.91
C GLY A 87 16.82 11.71 0.57
N ALA A 88 15.85 10.81 0.37
CA ALA A 88 14.47 11.19 0.09
C ALA A 88 13.86 11.96 1.26
N GLU A 89 13.14 13.04 0.96
CA GLU A 89 12.32 13.77 1.93
C GLU A 89 10.99 13.04 2.11
N VAL A 90 10.61 12.75 3.36
CA VAL A 90 9.38 12.00 3.66
C VAL A 90 8.37 12.90 4.34
N THR A 91 7.14 12.85 3.87
CA THR A 91 5.96 13.48 4.47
C THR A 91 4.96 12.39 4.84
N LEU A 92 4.50 12.40 6.09
CA LEU A 92 3.45 11.50 6.58
C LEU A 92 2.13 12.26 6.63
N LEU A 93 1.08 11.67 6.04
CA LEU A 93 -0.27 12.24 6.03
C LEU A 93 -1.22 11.34 6.84
N HIS A 94 -1.96 11.97 7.76
CA HIS A 94 -3.11 11.35 8.42
C HIS A 94 -4.35 12.20 8.22
N VAL A 95 -5.44 11.60 7.76
CA VAL A 95 -6.71 12.29 7.54
C VAL A 95 -7.65 11.95 8.70
N VAL A 96 -8.19 12.97 9.34
CA VAL A 96 -9.13 12.85 10.45
C VAL A 96 -10.48 13.50 10.11
N ASP A 97 -11.53 13.05 10.75
CA ASP A 97 -12.89 13.57 10.55
C ASP A 97 -13.14 14.76 11.49
N GLY A 98 -12.87 15.95 10.97
CA GLY A 98 -13.07 17.23 11.64
C GLY A 98 -11.92 17.73 12.49
N PRO A 99 -11.89 19.05 12.74
CA PRO A 99 -10.78 19.73 13.44
C PRO A 99 -10.66 19.34 14.92
N GLU A 100 -11.72 18.82 15.54
CA GLU A 100 -11.70 18.33 16.93
C GLU A 100 -10.81 17.10 17.09
N ASN A 101 -10.60 16.32 16.03
CA ASN A 101 -9.78 15.11 16.06
C ASN A 101 -8.30 15.38 15.66
N ARG A 102 -7.97 16.62 15.28
CA ARG A 102 -6.63 16.98 14.80
C ARG A 102 -5.53 16.66 15.80
N GLY A 103 -5.74 16.96 17.08
CA GLY A 103 -4.73 16.71 18.12
C GLY A 103 -4.47 15.22 18.35
N GLU A 104 -5.48 14.37 18.21
CA GLU A 104 -5.33 12.90 18.25
C GLU A 104 -4.56 12.40 17.03
N GLY A 105 -4.86 12.95 15.85
CA GLY A 105 -4.14 12.65 14.62
C GLY A 105 -2.66 13.06 14.66
N GLU A 106 -2.33 14.21 15.23
CA GLU A 106 -0.95 14.67 15.43
C GLU A 106 -0.17 13.71 16.36
N LEU A 107 -0.79 13.30 17.46
CA LEU A 107 -0.19 12.35 18.39
C LEU A 107 0.00 10.96 17.74
N PHE A 108 -0.99 10.51 16.96
CA PHE A 108 -0.88 9.26 16.21
C PHE A 108 0.31 9.30 15.26
N LEU A 109 0.44 10.34 14.42
CA LEU A 109 1.53 10.46 13.45
C LEU A 109 2.90 10.53 14.13
N ALA A 110 3.03 11.28 15.23
CA ALA A 110 4.29 11.41 15.94
C ALA A 110 4.76 10.06 16.51
N ASN A 111 3.86 9.31 17.14
CA ASN A 111 4.18 7.97 17.66
C ASN A 111 4.50 6.98 16.53
N TRP A 112 3.72 7.02 15.45
CA TRP A 112 3.92 6.13 14.32
C TRP A 112 5.24 6.43 13.59
N ALA A 113 5.62 7.70 13.45
CA ALA A 113 6.91 8.10 12.89
C ALA A 113 8.10 7.59 13.74
N GLU A 114 8.00 7.71 15.07
CA GLU A 114 9.01 7.19 16.01
C GLU A 114 9.15 5.66 15.90
N GLU A 115 8.02 4.94 15.87
CA GLU A 115 8.01 3.48 15.75
C GLU A 115 8.67 2.96 14.46
N HIS A 116 8.65 3.78 13.39
CA HIS A 116 9.19 3.40 12.08
C HIS A 116 10.53 4.06 11.73
N GLY A 117 11.12 4.82 12.66
CA GLY A 117 12.40 5.52 12.44
C GLY A 117 12.31 6.64 11.39
N LEU A 118 11.15 7.31 11.34
CA LEU A 118 10.85 8.42 10.44
C LEU A 118 10.63 9.73 11.21
N GLU A 119 11.36 9.93 12.32
CA GLU A 119 11.21 11.10 13.21
C GLU A 119 11.53 12.42 12.51
N ASP A 120 12.35 12.37 11.45
CA ASP A 120 12.71 13.55 10.65
C ASP A 120 11.66 13.86 9.55
N ALA A 121 10.60 13.04 9.41
CA ALA A 121 9.57 13.26 8.43
C ALA A 121 8.69 14.47 8.76
N GLU A 122 8.20 15.15 7.72
CA GLU A 122 7.15 16.14 7.85
C GLU A 122 5.83 15.47 8.24
N LEU A 123 5.16 15.97 9.30
CA LEU A 123 3.88 15.42 9.75
C LEU A 123 2.74 16.36 9.34
N VAL A 124 1.79 15.81 8.56
CA VAL A 124 0.63 16.55 8.07
C VAL A 124 -0.65 15.85 8.53
N VAL A 125 -1.50 16.57 9.27
CA VAL A 125 -2.85 16.13 9.61
C VAL A 125 -3.85 16.95 8.80
N ASP A 126 -4.64 16.27 7.99
CA ASP A 126 -5.75 16.85 7.25
C ASP A 126 -7.06 16.57 8.00
N ASP A 127 -7.82 17.61 8.31
CA ASP A 127 -9.07 17.53 9.08
C ASP A 127 -10.33 17.67 8.22
N GLY A 128 -10.17 17.49 6.90
CA GLY A 128 -11.27 17.55 5.94
C GLY A 128 -12.16 16.31 5.90
N GLY A 129 -11.76 15.21 6.53
CA GLY A 129 -12.53 13.96 6.59
C GLY A 129 -12.52 13.12 5.31
N ASP A 130 -12.10 13.66 4.18
CA ASP A 130 -12.00 12.95 2.91
C ASP A 130 -10.55 12.56 2.62
N VAL A 131 -10.30 11.26 2.60
CA VAL A 131 -8.94 10.70 2.43
C VAL A 131 -8.41 10.94 1.02
N GLU A 132 -9.25 10.82 -0.01
CA GLU A 132 -8.86 10.99 -1.42
C GLU A 132 -8.47 12.44 -1.67
N ASP A 133 -9.31 13.38 -1.26
CA ASP A 133 -9.03 14.82 -1.33
C ASP A 133 -7.79 15.21 -0.52
N GLY A 134 -7.60 14.62 0.67
CA GLY A 134 -6.43 14.84 1.51
C GLY A 134 -5.13 14.40 0.84
N ILE A 135 -5.13 13.22 0.21
CA ILE A 135 -3.99 12.71 -0.54
C ILE A 135 -3.70 13.60 -1.76
N CYS A 136 -4.71 13.97 -2.56
CA CYS A 136 -4.54 14.85 -3.70
C CYS A 136 -3.92 16.21 -3.32
N ARG A 137 -4.40 16.81 -2.22
CA ARG A 137 -3.83 18.07 -1.72
C ARG A 137 -2.38 17.94 -1.29
N ALA A 138 -2.07 16.89 -0.51
CA ALA A 138 -0.74 16.68 0.04
C ALA A 138 0.28 16.21 -0.99
N SER A 139 -0.16 15.64 -2.13
CA SER A 139 0.73 15.13 -3.18
C SER A 139 1.17 16.18 -4.21
N ALA A 140 0.61 17.40 -4.18
CA ALA A 140 0.82 18.40 -5.21
C ALA A 140 2.29 18.78 -5.47
N ASP A 141 3.15 18.68 -4.47
CA ASP A 141 4.60 18.94 -4.56
C ASP A 141 5.45 17.66 -4.37
N LYS A 142 4.84 16.50 -4.33
CA LYS A 142 5.52 15.21 -4.12
C LYS A 142 5.81 14.53 -5.46
N THR A 143 6.81 13.65 -5.45
CA THR A 143 7.25 12.93 -6.65
C THR A 143 6.91 11.44 -6.59
N LEU A 144 6.67 10.93 -5.37
CA LEU A 144 6.26 9.56 -5.13
C LEU A 144 5.22 9.51 -4.00
N VAL A 145 4.10 8.83 -4.22
CA VAL A 145 3.11 8.51 -3.18
C VAL A 145 3.17 7.01 -2.91
N ILE A 146 3.45 6.62 -1.65
CA ILE A 146 3.48 5.21 -1.24
C ILE A 146 2.24 4.91 -0.41
N ILE A 147 1.37 4.04 -0.91
CA ILE A 147 0.06 3.74 -0.30
C ILE A 147 0.01 2.28 0.12
N GLY A 148 -0.20 2.03 1.41
CA GLY A 148 -0.48 0.70 1.92
C GLY A 148 -1.86 0.19 1.51
N ALA A 149 -1.96 -1.05 1.06
CA ALA A 149 -3.24 -1.72 0.88
C ALA A 149 -3.90 -1.87 2.24
N THR A 150 -5.13 -1.36 2.42
CA THR A 150 -5.85 -1.54 3.70
C THR A 150 -6.54 -2.90 3.77
N GLU A 151 -6.91 -3.35 4.99
CA GLU A 151 -7.58 -4.65 5.24
C GLU A 151 -8.80 -4.95 4.36
N LYS A 152 -9.34 -3.96 3.66
CA LYS A 152 -10.44 -4.09 2.70
C LYS A 152 -9.99 -4.06 1.24
N GLY A 153 -8.66 -4.22 1.01
CA GLY A 153 -8.12 -4.41 -0.33
C GLY A 153 -8.22 -3.16 -1.21
N LEU A 154 -7.35 -2.16 -0.97
CA LEU A 154 -7.10 -1.12 -1.98
C LEU A 154 -6.79 -1.77 -3.33
N LEU A 155 -5.99 -2.83 -3.34
CA LEU A 155 -5.72 -3.62 -4.54
C LEU A 155 -6.99 -4.28 -5.10
N SER A 156 -7.85 -4.83 -4.25
CA SER A 156 -9.15 -5.38 -4.65
C SER A 156 -10.06 -4.30 -5.23
N ARG A 157 -10.08 -3.13 -4.64
CA ARG A 157 -10.86 -1.99 -5.11
C ARG A 157 -10.28 -1.36 -6.39
N LEU A 158 -8.97 -1.28 -6.52
CA LEU A 158 -8.25 -0.86 -7.73
C LEU A 158 -8.57 -1.78 -8.91
N VAL A 159 -8.56 -3.09 -8.69
CA VAL A 159 -8.85 -4.10 -9.71
C VAL A 159 -10.33 -4.17 -10.05
N SER A 160 -11.21 -3.94 -9.08
CA SER A 160 -12.67 -3.94 -9.31
C SER A 160 -13.21 -2.63 -9.91
N ASN A 161 -12.36 -1.66 -10.21
CA ASN A 161 -12.74 -0.32 -10.68
C ASN A 161 -13.66 0.42 -9.68
N SER A 162 -13.63 0.04 -8.43
CA SER A 162 -14.47 0.59 -7.36
C SER A 162 -13.71 1.55 -6.43
N LEU A 163 -12.39 1.65 -6.56
CA LEU A 163 -11.65 2.83 -6.14
C LEU A 163 -11.75 3.81 -7.29
N HIS A 164 -12.19 5.01 -6.99
CA HIS A 164 -12.01 6.08 -7.95
C HIS A 164 -10.51 6.15 -8.21
N LEU A 165 -10.10 5.70 -9.40
CA LEU A 165 -8.74 5.83 -9.92
C LEU A 165 -8.32 7.31 -10.00
N ASP A 166 -9.26 8.19 -9.67
CA ASP A 166 -9.12 9.63 -9.65
C ASP A 166 -7.91 10.05 -8.80
N VAL A 167 -7.68 9.46 -7.61
CA VAL A 167 -6.47 9.75 -6.82
C VAL A 167 -5.19 9.38 -7.57
N ILE A 168 -5.17 8.26 -8.30
CA ILE A 168 -3.97 7.81 -9.02
C ILE A 168 -3.82 8.56 -10.35
N HIS A 169 -4.92 9.00 -10.95
CA HIS A 169 -4.91 9.79 -12.18
C HIS A 169 -4.76 11.29 -11.92
N ASP A 170 -5.22 11.79 -10.77
CA ASP A 170 -5.15 13.21 -10.41
C ASP A 170 -3.82 13.59 -9.73
N VAL A 171 -3.00 12.59 -9.36
CA VAL A 171 -1.68 12.80 -8.77
C VAL A 171 -0.62 12.77 -9.87
N ASP A 172 0.07 13.89 -10.09
CA ASP A 172 1.21 14.00 -11.02
C ASP A 172 2.50 13.29 -10.53
N ALA A 173 2.40 12.44 -9.52
CA ALA A 173 3.51 11.70 -8.93
C ALA A 173 3.42 10.20 -9.27
N ALA A 174 4.55 9.51 -9.22
CA ALA A 174 4.55 8.06 -9.25
C ALA A 174 3.80 7.50 -8.03
N VAL A 175 3.06 6.42 -8.19
CA VAL A 175 2.35 5.75 -7.09
C VAL A 175 2.89 4.35 -6.89
N LEU A 176 3.31 4.05 -5.67
CA LEU A 176 3.72 2.73 -5.23
C LEU A 176 2.69 2.17 -4.24
N LEU A 177 2.06 1.09 -4.61
CA LEU A 177 1.17 0.34 -3.71
C LEU A 177 1.97 -0.73 -2.99
N THR A 178 1.74 -0.89 -1.69
CA THR A 178 2.41 -1.89 -0.85
C THR A 178 1.38 -2.81 -0.21
N GLU A 179 1.63 -4.11 -0.24
CA GLU A 179 0.79 -5.12 0.43
C GLU A 179 1.67 -6.15 1.11
N ARG A 180 1.44 -6.35 2.40
CA ARG A 180 2.11 -7.37 3.22
C ARG A 180 1.23 -8.63 3.29
N PRO A 181 1.76 -9.82 3.08
CA PRO A 181 0.98 -11.05 3.16
C PRO A 181 0.34 -11.18 4.55
N SER A 182 -0.99 -11.29 4.58
CA SER A 182 -1.70 -11.37 5.85
C SER A 182 -1.34 -12.65 6.59
N SER A 183 -0.94 -12.53 7.86
CA SER A 183 -0.66 -13.68 8.74
C SER A 183 -1.89 -14.59 8.97
N ARG A 184 -3.10 -14.11 8.66
CA ARG A 184 -4.34 -14.88 8.73
C ARG A 184 -4.37 -16.03 7.73
N SER A 185 -3.82 -15.85 6.51
CA SER A 185 -3.82 -16.90 5.49
C SER A 185 -2.96 -18.11 5.88
N LEU A 186 -1.89 -17.90 6.63
CA LEU A 186 -1.02 -18.98 7.13
C LEU A 186 -1.67 -19.76 8.27
N ARG A 187 -2.38 -19.10 9.17
CA ARG A 187 -3.08 -19.75 10.29
C ARG A 187 -4.30 -20.56 9.84
N GLU A 188 -5.10 -20.04 8.91
CA GLU A 188 -6.23 -20.76 8.32
C GLU A 188 -5.78 -21.96 7.48
N ARG A 189 -4.65 -21.85 6.80
CA ARG A 189 -4.05 -22.97 6.01
C ARG A 189 -3.46 -24.07 6.88
N LEU A 190 -2.96 -23.74 8.08
CA LEU A 190 -2.36 -24.72 9.00
C LEU A 190 -3.36 -25.33 9.99
N PHE A 191 -4.46 -24.63 10.28
CA PHE A 191 -5.41 -25.04 11.32
C PHE A 191 -6.87 -24.98 10.88
N GLY A 192 -7.17 -25.39 9.64
CA GLY A 192 -8.49 -25.37 9.02
C GLY A 192 -9.65 -25.23 10.00
N SER A 193 -10.54 -24.27 9.77
CA SER A 193 -11.72 -24.02 10.60
C SER A 193 -12.49 -25.31 10.89
N GLY A 194 -12.26 -25.87 12.05
CA GLY A 194 -13.06 -26.98 12.57
C GLY A 194 -14.50 -26.52 12.78
N ARG A 195 -15.35 -26.71 11.77
CA ARG A 195 -16.80 -26.70 11.96
C ARG A 195 -17.12 -27.85 12.90
N ARG A 196 -17.37 -27.54 14.15
CA ARG A 196 -18.12 -28.45 15.03
C ARG A 196 -19.55 -28.50 14.48
N ALA A 197 -19.90 -29.63 13.87
CA ALA A 197 -21.28 -30.02 13.76
C ALA A 197 -21.79 -30.23 15.21
N THR A 198 -22.78 -29.46 15.60
CA THR A 198 -23.61 -29.77 16.76
C THR A 198 -24.85 -30.49 16.23
N ASP A 199 -25.04 -31.72 16.72
CA ASP A 199 -26.30 -32.43 16.74
C ASP A 199 -27.38 -31.64 17.47
#